data_634a040800f0373b3677304e0b1c3e20
#
_entry.id   634a040800f0373b3677304e0b1c3e20
#
_cell.length_a   1.000
_cell.length_b   1.000
_cell.length_c   1.000
_cell.angle_alpha   90.00
_cell.angle_beta   90.00
_cell.angle_gamma   90.00
#
_symmetry.space_group_name_H-M   'P 1'
#
loop_
_entity.id
_entity.type
_entity.pdbx_description
1 polymer ?
#
loop_
_entity_poly.entity_id
_entity_poly.type
_entity_poly.pdbx_seq_one_letter_code
_entity_poly.pdbx_strand_id
1 'polypeptide(L)'
;YIPYPIVVGFTSGIAVTIFTTQIKDLLGLSMDVVPSDFIEKWWAYIQHLSTAHLWTAGVGILSIIIIAISPRFSKKIPGSLIAIIVMTIAVLLLKNYWGITGIETIGDRFSINSSLPEANLPTMSWEMVKKLVPPALTIAILGAIESLLSATVADGVIGDHHDSNTELIGQ
;
A
#
# COMPACT_ATOMS: atom_id res chain seq x y z
N TYR A 1 -10.52 -16.06 -20.34
CA TYR A 1 -11.27 -14.82 -20.68
C TYR A 1 -11.89 -14.26 -19.41
N ILE A 2 -11.39 -13.13 -18.90
CA ILE A 2 -11.92 -12.50 -17.69
C ILE A 2 -12.84 -11.34 -18.12
N PRO A 3 -14.15 -11.38 -17.78
CA PRO A 3 -15.08 -10.32 -18.13
C PRO A 3 -14.70 -8.97 -17.50
N TYR A 4 -14.75 -7.89 -18.29
CA TYR A 4 -14.41 -6.53 -17.84
C TYR A 4 -15.10 -6.09 -16.53
N PRO A 5 -16.40 -6.40 -16.28
CA PRO A 5 -17.03 -6.05 -15.01
C PRO A 5 -16.38 -6.67 -13.78
N ILE A 6 -15.83 -7.90 -13.91
CA ILE A 6 -15.11 -8.56 -12.79
C ILE A 6 -13.82 -7.81 -12.49
N VAL A 7 -13.11 -7.39 -13.54
CA VAL A 7 -11.89 -6.59 -13.47
C VAL A 7 -12.14 -5.28 -12.70
N VAL A 8 -13.15 -4.52 -13.11
CA VAL A 8 -13.51 -3.25 -12.48
C VAL A 8 -13.94 -3.45 -11.03
N GLY A 9 -14.77 -4.47 -10.76
CA GLY A 9 -15.24 -4.77 -9.41
C GLY A 9 -14.09 -5.16 -8.48
N PHE A 10 -13.18 -6.00 -8.94
CA PHE A 10 -12.00 -6.43 -8.20
C PHE A 10 -11.07 -5.24 -7.88
N THR A 11 -10.73 -4.43 -8.88
CA THR A 11 -9.87 -3.25 -8.70
C THR A 11 -10.48 -2.24 -7.72
N SER A 12 -11.78 -1.97 -7.88
CA SER A 12 -12.50 -1.06 -6.98
C SER A 12 -12.54 -1.59 -5.55
N GLY A 13 -12.77 -2.89 -5.37
CA GLY A 13 -12.74 -3.54 -4.07
C GLY A 13 -11.38 -3.45 -3.39
N ILE A 14 -10.30 -3.70 -4.14
CA ILE A 14 -8.93 -3.53 -3.64
C ILE A 14 -8.68 -2.08 -3.23
N ALA A 15 -9.05 -1.11 -4.09
CA ALA A 15 -8.84 0.30 -3.79
C ALA A 15 -9.53 0.73 -2.50
N VAL A 16 -10.78 0.31 -2.27
CA VAL A 16 -11.52 0.58 -1.03
C VAL A 16 -10.87 -0.10 0.17
N THR A 17 -10.40 -1.35 0.01
CA THR A 17 -9.73 -2.09 1.07
C THR A 17 -8.41 -1.42 1.46
N ILE A 18 -7.58 -1.05 0.49
CA ILE A 18 -6.31 -0.34 0.73
C ILE A 18 -6.59 0.99 1.41
N PHE A 19 -7.52 1.79 0.88
CA PHE A 19 -7.92 3.06 1.50
C PHE A 19 -8.31 2.87 2.96
N THR A 20 -9.14 1.88 3.25
CA THR A 20 -9.58 1.57 4.62
C THR A 20 -8.40 1.24 5.54
N THR A 21 -7.41 0.47 5.07
CA THR A 21 -6.23 0.13 5.89
C THR A 21 -5.35 1.34 6.21
N GLN A 22 -5.37 2.37 5.39
CA GLN A 22 -4.56 3.58 5.60
C GLN A 22 -5.14 4.54 6.65
N ILE A 23 -6.42 4.43 7.02
CA ILE A 23 -7.10 5.34 7.94
C ILE A 23 -6.42 5.37 9.32
N LYS A 24 -6.02 4.21 9.85
CA LYS A 24 -5.30 4.12 11.14
C LYS A 24 -4.03 4.97 11.12
N ASP A 25 -3.20 4.77 10.11
CA ASP A 25 -1.91 5.44 10.02
C ASP A 25 -2.05 6.92 9.65
N LEU A 26 -3.01 7.28 8.78
CA LEU A 26 -3.30 8.66 8.41
C LEU A 26 -3.71 9.50 9.62
N LEU A 27 -4.56 8.96 10.50
CA LEU A 27 -5.04 9.64 11.69
C LEU A 27 -4.15 9.40 12.91
N GLY A 28 -3.19 8.49 12.84
CA GLY A 28 -2.34 8.11 13.98
C GLY A 28 -3.15 7.48 15.12
N LEU A 29 -4.12 6.60 14.80
CA LEU A 29 -4.96 5.97 15.81
C LEU A 29 -4.16 4.96 16.64
N SER A 30 -4.27 5.05 17.97
CA SER A 30 -3.68 4.08 18.88
C SER A 30 -4.58 2.85 18.99
N MET A 31 -4.16 1.75 18.36
CA MET A 31 -4.89 0.48 18.32
C MET A 31 -3.90 -0.68 18.35
N ASP A 32 -4.05 -1.60 19.29
CA ASP A 32 -3.17 -2.77 19.40
C ASP A 32 -3.42 -3.76 18.26
N VAL A 33 -4.67 -4.04 17.96
CA VAL A 33 -5.10 -4.97 16.92
C VAL A 33 -6.13 -4.31 16.01
N VAL A 34 -5.92 -4.42 14.71
CA VAL A 34 -6.89 -3.99 13.70
C VAL A 34 -7.68 -5.20 13.23
N PRO A 35 -9.02 -5.23 13.35
CA PRO A 35 -9.83 -6.33 12.86
C PRO A 35 -9.61 -6.60 11.37
N SER A 36 -9.68 -7.87 10.97
CA SER A 36 -9.56 -8.25 9.56
C SER A 36 -10.84 -7.98 8.76
N ASP A 37 -12.00 -8.12 9.41
CA ASP A 37 -13.30 -7.85 8.80
C ASP A 37 -13.48 -6.36 8.50
N PHE A 38 -14.10 -6.06 7.35
CA PHE A 38 -14.26 -4.70 6.86
C PHE A 38 -15.14 -3.84 7.77
N ILE A 39 -16.29 -4.36 8.22
CA ILE A 39 -17.24 -3.61 9.03
C ILE A 39 -16.72 -3.41 10.45
N GLU A 40 -16.15 -4.47 11.04
CA GLU A 40 -15.55 -4.41 12.37
C GLU A 40 -14.36 -3.42 12.39
N LYS A 41 -13.58 -3.35 11.31
CA LYS A 41 -12.48 -2.41 11.14
C LYS A 41 -12.96 -0.96 11.19
N TRP A 42 -14.00 -0.61 10.44
CA TRP A 42 -14.58 0.73 10.47
C TRP A 42 -15.16 1.07 11.84
N TRP A 43 -15.83 0.12 12.47
CA TRP A 43 -16.34 0.30 13.83
C TRP A 43 -15.21 0.57 14.83
N ALA A 44 -14.13 -0.21 14.75
CA ALA A 44 -12.95 -0.01 15.59
C ALA A 44 -12.30 1.36 15.38
N TYR A 45 -12.22 1.86 14.14
CA TYR A 45 -11.71 3.20 13.86
C TYR A 45 -12.57 4.29 14.49
N ILE A 46 -13.89 4.17 14.41
CA ILE A 46 -14.81 5.14 15.03
C ILE A 46 -14.64 5.14 16.56
N GLN A 47 -14.53 3.97 17.19
CA GLN A 47 -14.31 3.87 18.63
C GLN A 47 -12.98 4.48 19.08
N HIS A 48 -11.94 4.37 18.27
CA HIS A 48 -10.62 4.91 18.59
C HIS A 48 -10.35 6.30 18.01
N LEU A 49 -11.36 6.96 17.43
CA LEU A 49 -11.20 8.28 16.83
C LEU A 49 -10.71 9.33 17.83
N SER A 50 -11.07 9.20 19.11
CA SER A 50 -10.58 10.06 20.19
C SER A 50 -9.07 9.95 20.44
N THR A 51 -8.42 8.89 19.98
CA THR A 51 -6.96 8.70 20.07
C THR A 51 -6.20 9.31 18.90
N ALA A 52 -6.90 9.94 17.95
CA ALA A 52 -6.28 10.52 16.76
C ALA A 52 -5.19 11.53 17.12
N HIS A 53 -4.03 11.38 16.49
CA HIS A 53 -2.89 12.23 16.74
C HIS A 53 -2.83 13.37 15.71
N LEU A 54 -3.06 14.59 16.18
CA LEU A 54 -3.22 15.76 15.31
C LEU A 54 -2.01 16.03 14.41
N TRP A 55 -0.79 15.84 14.93
CA TRP A 55 0.43 16.02 14.15
C TRP A 55 0.58 14.96 13.04
N THR A 56 0.25 13.71 13.34
CA THR A 56 0.27 12.62 12.35
C THR A 56 -0.74 12.87 11.24
N ALA A 57 -1.97 13.24 11.61
CA ALA A 57 -3.01 13.61 10.66
C ALA A 57 -2.59 14.82 9.79
N GLY A 58 -1.97 15.82 10.41
CA GLY A 58 -1.43 16.98 9.71
C GLY A 58 -0.37 16.63 8.67
N VAL A 59 0.57 15.76 9.02
CA VAL A 59 1.58 15.22 8.09
C VAL A 59 0.92 14.49 6.93
N GLY A 60 -0.06 13.63 7.22
CA GLY A 60 -0.80 12.88 6.19
C GLY A 60 -1.56 13.81 5.23
N ILE A 61 -2.33 14.76 5.75
CA ILE A 61 -3.09 15.72 4.95
C ILE A 61 -2.15 16.58 4.10
N LEU A 62 -1.06 17.09 4.68
CA LEU A 62 -0.07 17.88 3.94
C LEU A 62 0.59 17.06 2.83
N SER A 63 0.88 15.79 3.07
CA SER A 63 1.38 14.88 2.03
C SER A 63 0.40 14.74 0.86
N ILE A 64 -0.89 14.58 1.15
CA ILE A 64 -1.93 14.50 0.11
C ILE A 64 -1.99 15.81 -0.70
N ILE A 65 -1.91 16.96 -0.04
CA ILE A 65 -1.90 18.27 -0.71
C ILE A 65 -0.69 18.40 -1.62
N ILE A 66 0.50 18.02 -1.15
CA ILE A 66 1.73 18.05 -1.96
C ILE A 66 1.57 17.17 -3.19
N ILE A 67 1.07 15.94 -3.04
CA ILE A 67 0.85 15.01 -4.16
C ILE A 67 -0.13 15.61 -5.17
N ALA A 68 -1.23 16.20 -4.70
CA ALA A 68 -2.27 16.77 -5.56
C ALA A 68 -1.79 18.02 -6.34
N ILE A 69 -0.90 18.80 -5.75
CA ILE A 69 -0.41 20.06 -6.35
C ILE A 69 0.83 19.82 -7.21
N SER A 70 1.66 18.83 -6.89
CA SER A 70 2.95 18.58 -7.54
C SER A 70 2.89 18.46 -9.07
N PRO A 71 1.85 17.89 -9.73
CA PRO A 71 1.78 17.83 -11.20
C PRO A 71 1.68 19.19 -11.88
N ARG A 72 1.31 20.23 -11.12
CA ARG A 72 1.31 21.63 -11.65
C ARG A 72 2.71 22.19 -11.80
N PHE A 73 3.66 21.73 -10.98
CA PHE A 73 5.05 22.22 -11.00
C PHE A 73 5.96 21.34 -11.86
N SER A 74 5.76 20.04 -11.85
CA SER A 74 6.56 19.11 -12.66
C SER A 74 5.74 17.85 -12.99
N LYS A 75 5.66 17.56 -14.30
CA LYS A 75 5.09 16.29 -14.79
C LYS A 75 6.15 15.18 -14.88
N LYS A 76 7.45 15.51 -14.70
CA LYS A 76 8.55 14.55 -14.83
C LYS A 76 8.84 13.80 -13.53
N ILE A 77 8.53 14.40 -12.38
CA ILE A 77 8.81 13.83 -11.06
C ILE A 77 7.48 13.39 -10.43
N PRO A 78 7.36 12.12 -10.00
CA PRO A 78 6.17 11.67 -9.31
C PRO A 78 5.91 12.49 -8.04
N GLY A 79 4.68 12.98 -7.87
CA GLY A 79 4.32 13.79 -6.69
C GLY A 79 4.49 13.07 -5.36
N SER A 80 4.31 11.76 -5.35
CA SER A 80 4.57 10.91 -4.18
C SER A 80 6.04 10.96 -3.74
N LEU A 81 6.99 10.98 -4.69
CA LEU A 81 8.41 11.09 -4.36
C LEU A 81 8.73 12.44 -3.71
N ILE A 82 8.16 13.52 -4.27
CA ILE A 82 8.31 14.87 -3.69
C ILE A 82 7.75 14.91 -2.28
N ALA A 83 6.54 14.35 -2.08
CA ALA A 83 5.90 14.32 -0.77
C ALA A 83 6.74 13.54 0.26
N ILE A 84 7.27 12.38 -0.11
CA ILE A 84 8.12 11.58 0.79
C ILE A 84 9.36 12.38 1.22
N ILE A 85 10.08 12.98 0.30
CA ILE A 85 11.30 13.72 0.60
C ILE A 85 10.98 14.94 1.49
N VAL A 86 10.02 15.76 1.07
CA VAL A 86 9.65 17.00 1.77
C VAL A 86 9.15 16.70 3.17
N MET A 87 8.25 15.72 3.31
CA MET A 87 7.67 15.39 4.62
C MET A 87 8.66 14.67 5.53
N THR A 88 9.57 13.86 5.01
CA THR A 88 10.65 13.27 5.82
C THR A 88 11.53 14.37 6.40
N ILE A 89 11.97 15.32 5.60
CA ILE A 89 12.78 16.45 6.07
C ILE A 89 11.98 17.29 7.09
N ALA A 90 10.71 17.60 6.80
CA ALA A 90 9.86 18.37 7.69
C ALA A 90 9.68 17.68 9.05
N VAL A 91 9.40 16.37 9.07
CA VAL A 91 9.23 15.61 10.31
C VAL A 91 10.54 15.54 11.10
N LEU A 92 11.69 15.34 10.44
CA LEU A 92 12.99 15.36 11.12
C LEU A 92 13.27 16.72 11.77
N LEU A 93 12.97 17.82 11.08
CA LEU A 93 13.12 19.17 11.62
C LEU A 93 12.17 19.40 12.82
N LEU A 94 10.91 18.99 12.70
CA LEU A 94 9.92 19.11 13.78
C LEU A 94 10.35 18.32 15.04
N LYS A 95 10.88 17.11 14.88
CA LYS A 95 11.39 16.31 16.00
C LYS A 95 12.63 16.93 16.64
N ASN A 96 13.59 17.38 15.82
CA ASN A 96 14.89 17.84 16.32
C ASN A 96 14.86 19.26 16.91
N TYR A 97 14.10 20.19 16.30
CA TYR A 97 14.10 21.60 16.71
C TYR A 97 12.93 21.95 17.63
N TRP A 98 11.77 21.34 17.48
CA TRP A 98 10.58 21.63 18.28
C TRP A 98 10.20 20.52 19.26
N GLY A 99 10.94 19.42 19.28
CA GLY A 99 10.71 18.32 20.21
C GLY A 99 9.32 17.71 20.09
N ILE A 100 8.69 17.78 18.90
CA ILE A 100 7.35 17.24 18.70
C ILE A 100 7.44 15.72 18.76
N THR A 101 6.78 15.16 19.77
CA THR A 101 6.64 13.71 19.96
C THR A 101 5.31 13.25 19.37
N GLY A 102 5.22 11.94 19.00
CA GLY A 102 3.97 11.34 18.52
C GLY A 102 3.86 11.22 17.00
N ILE A 103 4.84 11.72 16.23
CA ILE A 103 4.97 11.36 14.82
C ILE A 103 5.97 10.20 14.75
N GLU A 104 5.46 9.00 14.50
CA GLU A 104 6.29 7.82 14.35
C GLU A 104 6.85 7.73 12.93
N THR A 105 8.16 7.56 12.81
CA THR A 105 8.84 7.25 11.56
C THR A 105 8.98 5.73 11.40
N ILE A 106 9.32 5.29 10.20
CA ILE A 106 9.60 3.86 9.94
C ILE A 106 10.72 3.35 10.88
N GLY A 107 11.73 4.18 11.14
CA GLY A 107 12.82 3.84 12.06
C GLY A 107 12.41 3.75 13.54
N ASP A 108 11.32 4.44 13.94
CA ASP A 108 10.78 4.32 15.31
C ASP A 108 9.96 3.03 15.47
N ARG A 109 9.31 2.56 14.40
CA ARG A 109 8.46 1.36 14.41
C ARG A 109 9.21 0.05 14.14
N PHE A 110 10.23 0.11 13.30
CA PHE A 110 10.93 -1.07 12.80
C PHE A 110 12.43 -0.94 12.98
N SER A 111 13.08 -1.97 13.51
CA SER A 111 14.54 -2.09 13.46
C SER A 111 14.95 -2.53 12.05
N ILE A 112 15.40 -1.57 11.24
CA ILE A 112 15.89 -1.89 9.89
C ILE A 112 17.31 -2.43 10.02
N ASN A 113 17.46 -3.73 9.79
CA ASN A 113 18.79 -4.34 9.75
C ASN A 113 19.44 -3.99 8.40
N SER A 114 20.61 -3.33 8.46
CA SER A 114 21.39 -2.94 7.28
C SER A 114 22.18 -4.09 6.67
N SER A 115 22.18 -5.28 7.29
CA SER A 115 22.85 -6.46 6.73
C SER A 115 22.02 -7.07 5.60
N LEU A 116 22.72 -7.63 4.61
CA LEU A 116 22.05 -8.44 3.60
C LEU A 116 21.39 -9.65 4.26
N PRO A 117 20.16 -10.02 3.86
CA PRO A 117 19.52 -11.21 4.39
C PRO A 117 20.36 -12.45 4.08
N GLU A 118 20.50 -13.32 5.09
CA GLU A 118 21.17 -14.61 4.90
C GLU A 118 20.34 -15.50 3.96
N ALA A 119 21.01 -16.09 2.99
CA ALA A 119 20.37 -17.04 2.08
C ALA A 119 20.12 -18.37 2.83
N ASN A 120 18.93 -18.53 3.36
CA ASN A 120 18.49 -19.76 3.99
C ASN A 120 17.58 -20.54 3.05
N LEU A 121 17.98 -21.77 2.72
CA LEU A 121 17.11 -22.70 2.01
C LEU A 121 16.11 -23.30 3.01
N PRO A 122 14.79 -23.09 2.81
CA PRO A 122 13.80 -23.68 3.71
C PRO A 122 13.83 -25.21 3.59
N THR A 123 13.72 -25.90 4.74
CA THR A 123 13.56 -27.35 4.74
C THR A 123 12.17 -27.70 4.23
N MET A 124 12.10 -28.30 3.04
CA MET A 124 10.83 -28.65 2.41
C MET A 124 10.39 -30.07 2.83
N SER A 125 9.21 -30.18 3.44
CA SER A 125 8.53 -31.45 3.66
C SER A 125 7.32 -31.58 2.74
N TRP A 126 6.91 -32.81 2.41
CA TRP A 126 5.74 -33.07 1.57
C TRP A 126 4.44 -32.49 2.19
N GLU A 127 4.34 -32.49 3.50
CA GLU A 127 3.20 -31.87 4.20
C GLU A 127 3.18 -30.35 4.02
N MET A 128 4.33 -29.70 4.09
CA MET A 128 4.46 -28.26 3.85
C MET A 128 4.07 -27.91 2.42
N VAL A 129 4.51 -28.70 1.42
CA VAL A 129 4.12 -28.50 0.03
C VAL A 129 2.61 -28.56 -0.13
N LYS A 130 1.94 -29.59 0.43
CA LYS A 130 0.47 -29.71 0.37
C LYS A 130 -0.25 -28.51 1.00
N LYS A 131 0.25 -27.98 2.10
CA LYS A 131 -0.32 -26.79 2.76
C LYS A 131 -0.11 -25.51 1.97
N LEU A 132 0.96 -25.42 1.20
CA LEU A 132 1.30 -24.23 0.41
C LEU A 132 0.62 -24.20 -0.96
N VAL A 133 0.15 -25.32 -1.49
CA VAL A 133 -0.51 -25.37 -2.81
C VAL A 133 -1.73 -24.44 -2.90
N PRO A 134 -2.70 -24.44 -1.95
CA PRO A 134 -3.85 -23.53 -2.05
C PRO A 134 -3.47 -22.05 -2.05
N PRO A 135 -2.64 -21.54 -1.11
CA PRO A 135 -2.22 -20.14 -1.14
C PRO A 135 -1.37 -19.82 -2.38
N ALA A 136 -0.54 -20.74 -2.87
CA ALA A 136 0.24 -20.53 -4.08
C ALA A 136 -0.65 -20.37 -5.31
N LEU A 137 -1.69 -21.21 -5.45
CA LEU A 137 -2.69 -21.06 -6.53
C LEU A 137 -3.44 -19.72 -6.42
N THR A 138 -3.81 -19.32 -5.22
CA THR A 138 -4.48 -18.03 -5.00
C THR A 138 -3.59 -16.87 -5.44
N ILE A 139 -2.32 -16.89 -5.05
CA ILE A 139 -1.34 -15.85 -5.44
C ILE A 139 -1.13 -15.86 -6.96
N ALA A 140 -0.99 -17.03 -7.57
CA ALA A 140 -0.82 -17.14 -9.01
C ALA A 140 -2.02 -16.58 -9.79
N ILE A 141 -3.24 -16.90 -9.36
CA ILE A 141 -4.46 -16.36 -9.99
C ILE A 141 -4.55 -14.84 -9.80
N LEU A 142 -4.26 -14.34 -8.60
CA LEU A 142 -4.23 -12.91 -8.32
C LEU A 142 -3.19 -12.19 -9.17
N GLY A 143 -1.98 -12.71 -9.27
CA GLY A 143 -0.93 -12.16 -10.12
C GLY A 143 -1.34 -12.12 -11.60
N ALA A 144 -1.92 -13.20 -12.11
CA ALA A 144 -2.43 -13.24 -13.46
C ALA A 144 -3.52 -12.19 -13.73
N ILE A 145 -4.44 -12.00 -12.78
CA ILE A 145 -5.47 -10.95 -12.86
C ILE A 145 -4.84 -9.55 -12.85
N GLU A 146 -3.90 -9.28 -11.95
CA GLU A 146 -3.24 -7.98 -11.84
C GLU A 146 -2.43 -7.62 -13.09
N SER A 147 -1.72 -8.59 -13.69
CA SER A 147 -0.99 -8.38 -14.93
C SER A 147 -1.91 -8.04 -16.10
N LEU A 148 -2.96 -8.84 -16.30
CA LEU A 148 -3.95 -8.57 -17.34
C LEU A 148 -4.67 -7.23 -17.14
N LEU A 149 -4.91 -6.83 -15.89
CA LEU A 149 -5.45 -5.53 -15.55
C LEU A 149 -4.51 -4.40 -15.95
N SER A 150 -3.24 -4.52 -15.61
CA SER A 150 -2.21 -3.54 -15.94
C SER A 150 -2.07 -3.37 -17.45
N ALA A 151 -2.06 -4.49 -18.18
CA ALA A 151 -2.03 -4.51 -19.64
C ALA A 151 -3.29 -3.83 -20.24
N THR A 152 -4.48 -4.15 -19.72
CA THR A 152 -5.75 -3.53 -20.20
C THR A 152 -5.79 -2.01 -19.94
N VAL A 153 -5.28 -1.56 -18.79
CA VAL A 153 -5.18 -0.12 -18.49
C VAL A 153 -4.17 0.55 -19.41
N ALA A 154 -3.03 -0.10 -19.68
CA ALA A 154 -2.02 0.41 -20.61
C ALA A 154 -2.61 0.55 -22.03
N ASP A 155 -3.35 -0.44 -22.52
CA ASP A 155 -4.05 -0.38 -23.79
C ASP A 155 -4.96 0.86 -23.90
N GLY A 156 -5.75 1.11 -22.85
CA GLY A 156 -6.64 2.26 -22.81
C GLY A 156 -5.92 3.61 -22.83
N VAL A 157 -4.68 3.67 -22.34
CA VAL A 157 -3.85 4.89 -22.34
C VAL A 157 -3.12 5.09 -23.66
N ILE A 158 -2.62 3.99 -24.27
CA ILE A 158 -1.79 4.02 -25.48
C ILE A 158 -2.65 3.95 -26.74
N GLY A 159 -3.86 3.38 -26.64
CA GLY A 159 -4.77 3.13 -27.78
C GLY A 159 -4.36 1.92 -28.61
N ASP A 160 -3.72 0.95 -27.97
CA ASP A 160 -3.27 -0.33 -28.58
C ASP A 160 -3.96 -1.51 -27.91
N HIS A 161 -3.64 -2.73 -28.32
CA HIS A 161 -4.18 -3.96 -27.77
C HIS A 161 -3.08 -4.97 -27.47
N HIS A 162 -3.04 -5.46 -26.24
CA HIS A 162 -2.12 -6.52 -25.82
C HIS A 162 -2.67 -7.91 -26.19
N ASP A 163 -1.78 -8.89 -26.35
CA ASP A 163 -2.15 -10.29 -26.39
C ASP A 163 -2.13 -10.88 -24.99
N SER A 164 -3.33 -11.12 -24.44
CA SER A 164 -3.51 -11.62 -23.07
C SER A 164 -2.84 -12.99 -22.82
N ASN A 165 -2.70 -13.84 -23.85
CA ASN A 165 -2.03 -15.12 -23.70
C ASN A 165 -0.52 -14.96 -23.61
N THR A 166 0.04 -14.08 -24.42
CA THR A 166 1.47 -13.75 -24.39
C THR A 166 1.84 -13.10 -23.07
N GLU A 167 1.01 -12.21 -22.53
CA GLU A 167 1.19 -11.58 -21.23
C GLU A 167 1.23 -12.60 -20.08
N LEU A 168 0.28 -13.56 -20.07
CA LEU A 168 0.24 -14.63 -19.06
C LEU A 168 1.40 -15.62 -19.17
N ILE A 169 1.93 -15.86 -20.38
CA ILE A 169 3.11 -16.72 -20.58
C ILE A 169 4.38 -16.02 -20.11
N GLY A 170 4.42 -14.70 -20.17
CA GLY A 170 5.57 -13.89 -19.75
C GLY A 170 5.74 -13.75 -18.23
N GLN A 171 4.75 -14.17 -17.44
CA GLN A 171 4.80 -14.20 -15.97
C GLN A 171 5.57 -15.41 -15.44
#